data_6a248a816664e9eab2162bb442bff802
#
_entry.id   6a248a816664e9eab2162bb442bff802
#
_cell.length_a   1.000
_cell.length_b   1.000
_cell.length_c   1.000
_cell.angle_alpha   90.00
_cell.angle_beta   90.00
_cell.angle_gamma   90.00
#
_symmetry.space_group_name_H-M   'P 1'
#
loop_
_entity.id
_entity.type
_entity.pdbx_description
1 polymer ?
#
loop_
_entity_poly.entity_id
_entity_poly.type
_entity_poly.pdbx_seq_one_letter_code
_entity_poly.pdbx_strand_id
1 'polypeptide(L)'
;MSLIGFSAAFGANPALAWDWVLLDASEAPQNWRITSQELGLRIDKPFSVGLRILHGGRQEGVAIIDVDTGAMKISVVPTRGMNVLEAVAGNVRLGWDSPVSEVVNPAFIDLNGRRGLGWLEGFNELVARCGYEWVGHPGLDQGVMLSLHGLAANTPASKVVLSIDERPPYAIRLKGELKEQAFKKVNFLIATELSTEAGAQSFRLHDTLINKGDYPKEYQALYHSNFGPPLLEPGARYSAPVKQVSPFNQKAAADLGDWQAYGPPTRDYDETVYNVVPYGDEQGNTLAVLLNSGDTQGVSLGFNIQQLPVFSLWKNTDTQGQGYVTGLEPGTSFSYNRSYQRALNLVPTIGPQEERHFDITYTLLVGKDDVNKALQRIRSIQDGRPTEIRKTPLVDFPTE
;
A
#
# COMPACT_ATOMS: atom_id res chain seq x y z
N MET A 1 -8.58 -34.78 -2.79
CA MET A 1 -9.30 -33.51 -2.95
C MET A 1 -10.12 -33.29 -1.68
N SER A 2 -9.57 -32.55 -0.72
CA SER A 2 -10.22 -32.33 0.58
C SER A 2 -10.78 -30.93 0.59
N LEU A 3 -12.10 -30.81 0.73
CA LEU A 3 -12.80 -29.57 1.00
C LEU A 3 -12.44 -29.13 2.42
N ILE A 4 -11.60 -28.14 2.55
CA ILE A 4 -11.23 -27.57 3.84
C ILE A 4 -12.10 -26.34 4.08
N GLY A 5 -12.96 -26.43 5.08
CA GLY A 5 -13.80 -25.31 5.53
C GLY A 5 -12.95 -24.16 6.04
N PHE A 6 -13.09 -23.00 5.43
CA PHE A 6 -12.59 -21.72 5.94
C PHE A 6 -13.45 -21.28 7.14
N SER A 7 -12.83 -21.04 8.27
CA SER A 7 -13.46 -20.44 9.45
C SER A 7 -13.78 -18.97 9.16
N ALA A 8 -15.01 -18.58 9.41
CA ALA A 8 -15.74 -17.37 9.23
C ALA A 8 -15.02 -16.01 9.47
N ALA A 9 -14.15 -15.59 8.54
CA ALA A 9 -13.74 -14.19 8.45
C ALA A 9 -14.17 -13.54 7.11
N PHE A 10 -14.81 -14.30 6.21
CA PHE A 10 -15.24 -13.82 4.90
C PHE A 10 -16.75 -14.05 4.76
N GLY A 11 -17.54 -13.07 5.22
CA GLY A 11 -18.98 -13.08 5.06
C GLY A 11 -19.36 -12.65 3.65
N ALA A 12 -20.03 -13.53 2.89
CA ALA A 12 -21.13 -13.32 1.96
C ALA A 12 -21.33 -14.61 1.14
N ASN A 13 -22.53 -14.85 0.61
CA ASN A 13 -22.92 -16.02 -0.19
C ASN A 13 -21.81 -16.44 -1.17
N PRO A 14 -21.40 -17.70 -1.20
CA PRO A 14 -20.39 -18.14 -2.14
C PRO A 14 -20.98 -18.07 -3.55
N ALA A 15 -20.58 -17.04 -4.31
CA ALA A 15 -20.64 -17.14 -5.75
C ALA A 15 -19.87 -18.41 -6.13
N LEU A 16 -20.34 -19.19 -7.11
CA LEU A 16 -19.56 -20.30 -7.63
C LEU A 16 -18.21 -19.76 -8.07
N ALA A 17 -17.14 -20.27 -7.48
CA ALA A 17 -15.77 -19.84 -7.73
C ALA A 17 -14.83 -21.04 -7.77
N TRP A 18 -13.77 -20.93 -8.56
CA TRP A 18 -12.64 -21.83 -8.52
C TRP A 18 -11.64 -21.34 -7.47
N ASP A 19 -11.23 -22.22 -6.56
CA ASP A 19 -10.30 -21.92 -5.49
C ASP A 19 -9.03 -22.79 -5.58
N TRP A 20 -7.86 -22.16 -5.39
CA TRP A 20 -6.56 -22.85 -5.31
C TRP A 20 -5.75 -22.33 -4.13
N VAL A 21 -5.18 -23.24 -3.34
CA VAL A 21 -4.13 -22.88 -2.39
C VAL A 21 -2.82 -22.73 -3.15
N LEU A 22 -2.30 -21.52 -3.25
CA LEU A 22 -1.05 -21.22 -3.95
C LEU A 22 0.16 -21.35 -3.03
N LEU A 23 0.00 -20.97 -1.75
CA LEU A 23 1.04 -21.08 -0.72
C LEU A 23 0.41 -21.58 0.57
N ASP A 24 1.12 -22.45 1.25
CA ASP A 24 0.83 -22.92 2.60
C ASP A 24 2.15 -23.12 3.35
N ALA A 25 2.25 -22.64 4.60
CA ALA A 25 3.48 -22.70 5.38
C ALA A 25 3.96 -24.13 5.68
N SER A 26 3.11 -25.14 5.46
CA SER A 26 3.45 -26.56 5.62
C SER A 26 4.15 -27.19 4.41
N GLU A 27 4.19 -26.50 3.26
CA GLU A 27 4.70 -27.03 2.02
C GLU A 27 5.67 -26.03 1.32
N ALA A 28 6.65 -26.55 0.62
CA ALA A 28 7.53 -25.73 -0.20
C ALA A 28 6.74 -25.15 -1.41
N PRO A 29 6.86 -23.85 -1.69
CA PRO A 29 6.15 -23.24 -2.81
C PRO A 29 6.69 -23.76 -4.14
N GLN A 30 5.78 -23.92 -5.11
CA GLN A 30 6.09 -24.40 -6.45
C GLN A 30 5.54 -23.44 -7.49
N ASN A 31 6.21 -23.37 -8.65
CA ASN A 31 5.69 -22.62 -9.78
C ASN A 31 4.32 -23.18 -10.21
N TRP A 32 3.38 -22.26 -10.45
CA TRP A 32 2.00 -22.61 -10.78
C TRP A 32 1.40 -21.57 -11.73
N ARG A 33 0.44 -21.97 -12.56
CA ARG A 33 -0.25 -21.06 -13.46
C ARG A 33 -1.64 -21.58 -13.82
N ILE A 34 -2.57 -20.63 -14.05
CA ILE A 34 -3.90 -20.87 -14.66
C ILE A 34 -4.23 -19.71 -15.60
N THR A 35 -4.96 -20.00 -16.66
CA THR A 35 -5.44 -19.02 -17.64
C THR A 35 -6.95 -19.14 -17.81
N SER A 36 -7.60 -18.06 -18.24
CA SER A 36 -9.01 -18.07 -18.59
C SER A 36 -9.38 -19.12 -19.65
N GLN A 37 -8.45 -19.42 -20.57
CA GLN A 37 -8.63 -20.44 -21.59
C GLN A 37 -8.67 -21.85 -20.99
N GLU A 38 -7.80 -22.16 -20.03
CA GLU A 38 -7.79 -23.45 -19.31
C GLU A 38 -9.03 -23.64 -18.45
N LEU A 39 -9.69 -22.53 -18.01
CA LEU A 39 -10.99 -22.54 -17.36
C LEU A 39 -12.17 -22.67 -18.36
N GLY A 40 -11.90 -22.80 -19.66
CA GLY A 40 -12.93 -22.90 -20.69
C GLY A 40 -13.64 -21.59 -21.02
N LEU A 41 -13.12 -20.45 -20.53
CA LEU A 41 -13.73 -19.14 -20.73
C LEU A 41 -13.34 -18.57 -22.10
N ARG A 42 -14.34 -18.04 -22.82
CA ARG A 42 -14.15 -17.29 -24.06
C ARG A 42 -14.50 -15.82 -23.79
N ILE A 43 -13.49 -15.03 -23.50
CA ILE A 43 -13.61 -13.61 -23.12
C ILE A 43 -12.70 -12.75 -23.99
N ASP A 44 -13.09 -11.50 -24.22
CA ASP A 44 -12.36 -10.57 -25.09
C ASP A 44 -10.98 -10.17 -24.54
N LYS A 45 -10.84 -10.16 -23.24
CA LYS A 45 -9.57 -9.87 -22.54
C LYS A 45 -9.19 -11.08 -21.68
N PRO A 46 -8.45 -12.05 -22.24
CA PRO A 46 -8.00 -13.22 -21.51
C PRO A 46 -7.15 -12.84 -20.31
N PHE A 47 -7.42 -13.44 -19.18
CA PHE A 47 -6.65 -13.25 -17.96
C PHE A 47 -5.78 -14.46 -17.62
N SER A 48 -4.77 -14.27 -16.81
CA SER A 48 -4.00 -15.36 -16.22
C SER A 48 -3.52 -15.02 -14.82
N VAL A 49 -3.29 -16.05 -14.00
CA VAL A 49 -2.64 -15.93 -12.71
C VAL A 49 -1.51 -16.94 -12.65
N GLY A 50 -0.31 -16.50 -12.22
CA GLY A 50 0.84 -17.38 -12.10
C GLY A 50 1.65 -17.10 -10.85
N LEU A 51 2.14 -18.14 -10.20
CA LEU A 51 3.11 -18.11 -9.10
C LEU A 51 4.47 -18.54 -9.64
N ARG A 52 5.50 -17.75 -9.36
CA ARG A 52 6.91 -18.06 -9.65
C ARG A 52 7.78 -17.80 -8.43
N ILE A 53 8.84 -18.59 -8.30
CA ILE A 53 9.84 -18.44 -7.26
C ILE A 53 11.10 -17.83 -7.88
N LEU A 54 11.62 -16.78 -7.26
CA LEU A 54 12.87 -16.14 -7.65
C LEU A 54 14.06 -16.92 -7.09
N HIS A 55 15.16 -16.93 -7.84
CA HIS A 55 16.39 -17.60 -7.47
C HIS A 55 17.60 -16.67 -7.62
N GLY A 56 18.62 -16.93 -6.81
CA GLY A 56 19.90 -16.22 -6.80
C GLY A 56 19.91 -14.90 -6.06
N GLY A 57 21.04 -14.49 -5.56
CA GLY A 57 21.21 -13.26 -4.81
C GLY A 57 20.38 -13.18 -3.54
N ARG A 58 20.02 -11.97 -3.14
CA ARG A 58 19.16 -11.72 -1.97
C ARG A 58 17.67 -12.01 -2.23
N GLN A 59 17.29 -12.31 -3.47
CA GLN A 59 15.91 -12.68 -3.85
C GLN A 59 15.64 -14.19 -3.77
N GLU A 60 16.63 -15.01 -3.37
CA GLU A 60 16.47 -16.46 -3.28
C GLU A 60 15.24 -16.84 -2.46
N GLY A 61 14.34 -17.66 -3.06
CA GLY A 61 13.13 -18.17 -2.42
C GLY A 61 11.96 -17.18 -2.34
N VAL A 62 12.06 -15.98 -2.93
CA VAL A 62 10.96 -15.03 -2.96
C VAL A 62 9.87 -15.49 -3.93
N ALA A 63 8.65 -15.60 -3.45
CA ALA A 63 7.47 -15.89 -4.25
C ALA A 63 6.89 -14.61 -4.85
N ILE A 64 6.55 -14.64 -6.14
CA ILE A 64 5.81 -13.60 -6.85
C ILE A 64 4.55 -14.20 -7.46
N ILE A 65 3.41 -13.55 -7.26
CA ILE A 65 2.15 -13.90 -7.94
C ILE A 65 1.85 -12.79 -8.94
N ASP A 66 1.86 -13.14 -10.21
CA ASP A 66 1.47 -12.27 -11.30
C ASP A 66 -0.01 -12.49 -11.63
N VAL A 67 -0.84 -11.45 -11.50
CA VAL A 67 -2.24 -11.41 -11.91
C VAL A 67 -2.33 -10.54 -13.16
N ASP A 68 -2.58 -11.15 -14.31
CA ASP A 68 -2.80 -10.45 -15.58
C ASP A 68 -4.30 -10.43 -15.87
N THR A 69 -4.92 -9.27 -15.84
CA THR A 69 -6.36 -9.09 -16.12
C THR A 69 -6.68 -9.12 -17.62
N GLY A 70 -5.67 -9.12 -18.48
CA GLY A 70 -5.80 -8.85 -19.92
C GLY A 70 -5.78 -7.36 -20.28
N ALA A 71 -5.74 -6.46 -19.27
CA ALA A 71 -5.57 -5.02 -19.44
C ALA A 71 -4.51 -4.43 -18.51
N MET A 72 -4.25 -5.09 -17.39
CA MET A 72 -3.23 -4.72 -16.41
C MET A 72 -2.62 -5.98 -15.83
N LYS A 73 -1.29 -5.99 -15.68
CA LYS A 73 -0.55 -7.03 -14.96
C LYS A 73 -0.15 -6.48 -13.59
N ILE A 74 -0.50 -7.18 -12.52
CA ILE A 74 -0.22 -6.82 -11.12
C ILE A 74 0.68 -7.89 -10.54
N SER A 75 1.85 -7.49 -10.00
CA SER A 75 2.79 -8.41 -9.35
C SER A 75 2.71 -8.26 -7.84
N VAL A 76 2.33 -9.33 -7.14
CA VAL A 76 2.18 -9.38 -5.68
C VAL A 76 3.31 -10.21 -5.09
N VAL A 77 3.83 -9.83 -3.91
CA VAL A 77 4.95 -10.50 -3.24
C VAL A 77 4.49 -11.11 -1.92
N PRO A 78 4.01 -12.37 -1.91
CA PRO A 78 3.60 -13.04 -0.67
C PRO A 78 4.69 -13.13 0.39
N THR A 79 5.94 -13.33 -0.02
CA THR A 79 7.11 -13.41 0.87
C THR A 79 7.38 -12.08 1.58
N ARG A 80 6.85 -10.97 1.04
CA ARG A 80 6.98 -9.62 1.58
C ARG A 80 5.59 -9.02 1.83
N GLY A 81 4.91 -9.47 2.88
CA GLY A 81 3.67 -8.87 3.38
C GLY A 81 2.51 -8.81 2.39
N MET A 82 2.45 -9.65 1.37
CA MET A 82 1.48 -9.52 0.27
C MET A 82 1.54 -8.13 -0.42
N ASN A 83 2.70 -7.47 -0.37
CA ASN A 83 2.92 -6.18 -1.01
C ASN A 83 2.71 -6.27 -2.53
N VAL A 84 2.37 -5.13 -3.14
CA VAL A 84 2.31 -5.03 -4.60
C VAL A 84 3.64 -4.46 -5.09
N LEU A 85 4.37 -5.23 -5.89
CA LEU A 85 5.66 -4.81 -6.44
C LEU A 85 5.47 -3.74 -7.51
N GLU A 86 4.57 -4.01 -8.46
CA GLU A 86 4.22 -3.10 -9.56
C GLU A 86 2.87 -3.48 -10.17
N ALA A 87 2.29 -2.55 -10.93
CA ALA A 87 1.19 -2.82 -11.83
C ALA A 87 1.45 -2.15 -13.18
N VAL A 88 1.29 -2.90 -14.28
CA VAL A 88 1.63 -2.43 -15.63
C VAL A 88 0.42 -2.56 -16.55
N ALA A 89 0.02 -1.47 -17.20
CA ALA A 89 -1.04 -1.43 -18.19
C ALA A 89 -0.55 -0.72 -19.46
N GLY A 90 -0.39 -1.47 -20.55
CA GLY A 90 0.21 -0.95 -21.78
C GLY A 90 1.64 -0.45 -21.55
N ASN A 91 1.87 0.84 -21.76
CA ASN A 91 3.15 1.51 -21.53
C ASN A 91 3.23 2.26 -20.17
N VAL A 92 2.21 2.16 -19.33
CA VAL A 92 2.18 2.82 -18.03
C VAL A 92 2.50 1.80 -16.94
N ARG A 93 3.56 2.08 -16.19
CA ARG A 93 3.94 1.34 -14.99
C ARG A 93 3.53 2.15 -13.76
N LEU A 94 2.77 1.54 -12.88
CA LEU A 94 2.61 1.97 -11.49
C LEU A 94 3.71 1.27 -10.68
N GLY A 95 4.56 2.04 -10.04
CA GLY A 95 5.77 1.61 -9.36
C GLY A 95 6.89 2.61 -9.55
N TRP A 96 8.11 2.26 -9.23
CA TRP A 96 9.27 3.16 -9.30
C TRP A 96 10.57 2.38 -9.47
N ASP A 97 11.64 3.09 -9.86
CA ASP A 97 12.97 2.51 -10.03
C ASP A 97 13.77 2.73 -8.74
N SER A 98 13.67 1.75 -7.84
CA SER A 98 14.45 1.75 -6.60
C SER A 98 15.92 1.43 -6.87
N PRO A 99 16.86 2.06 -6.13
CA PRO A 99 18.24 1.59 -6.05
C PRO A 99 18.36 0.12 -5.57
N VAL A 100 17.34 -0.37 -4.86
CA VAL A 100 17.22 -1.78 -4.45
C VAL A 100 16.59 -2.56 -5.59
N SER A 101 17.41 -3.08 -6.51
CA SER A 101 16.93 -3.74 -7.74
C SER A 101 16.40 -5.16 -7.55
N GLU A 102 16.84 -5.87 -6.50
CA GLU A 102 16.35 -7.20 -6.16
C GLU A 102 15.10 -7.13 -5.30
N VAL A 103 14.17 -8.07 -5.47
CA VAL A 103 13.07 -8.26 -4.51
C VAL A 103 13.65 -9.05 -3.32
N VAL A 104 14.16 -8.32 -2.33
CA VAL A 104 14.95 -8.90 -1.24
C VAL A 104 14.10 -9.79 -0.35
N ASN A 105 14.54 -11.03 -0.13
CA ASN A 105 13.92 -11.93 0.85
C ASN A 105 14.10 -11.35 2.27
N PRO A 106 13.04 -11.25 3.09
CA PRO A 106 13.11 -10.75 4.46
C PRO A 106 14.17 -11.42 5.34
N ALA A 107 14.55 -12.67 5.03
CA ALA A 107 15.64 -13.38 5.73
C ALA A 107 17.00 -12.69 5.63
N PHE A 108 17.19 -11.81 4.65
CA PHE A 108 18.42 -11.02 4.46
C PHE A 108 18.32 -9.57 4.95
N ILE A 109 17.23 -9.22 5.64
CA ILE A 109 16.97 -7.85 6.12
C ILE A 109 17.02 -7.85 7.65
N ASP A 110 17.93 -7.06 8.21
CA ASP A 110 17.91 -6.72 9.63
C ASP A 110 17.19 -5.38 9.83
N LEU A 111 15.94 -5.45 10.24
CA LEU A 111 15.11 -4.25 10.45
C LEU A 111 15.69 -3.29 11.49
N ASN A 112 16.51 -3.79 12.45
CA ASN A 112 17.17 -2.96 13.45
C ASN A 112 18.51 -2.40 12.95
N GLY A 113 19.01 -2.91 11.82
CA GLY A 113 20.18 -2.40 11.14
C GLY A 113 20.06 -0.92 10.82
N ARG A 114 21.18 -0.23 10.56
CA ARG A 114 21.21 1.21 10.22
C ARG A 114 20.43 2.07 11.22
N ARG A 115 20.52 1.79 12.52
CA ARG A 115 19.76 2.47 13.60
C ARG A 115 18.24 2.37 13.45
N GLY A 116 17.75 1.22 12.99
CA GLY A 116 16.33 0.98 12.78
C GLY A 116 15.82 1.29 11.36
N LEU A 117 16.70 1.66 10.44
CA LEU A 117 16.38 1.95 9.03
C LEU A 117 16.54 0.74 8.10
N GLY A 118 16.74 -0.47 8.65
CA GLY A 118 16.95 -1.69 7.85
C GLY A 118 15.81 -2.02 6.89
N TRP A 119 14.61 -1.52 7.13
CA TRP A 119 13.47 -1.63 6.22
C TRP A 119 13.79 -1.14 4.80
N LEU A 120 14.62 -0.09 4.68
CA LEU A 120 15.05 0.48 3.40
C LEU A 120 15.87 -0.49 2.54
N GLU A 121 16.47 -1.54 3.13
CA GLU A 121 17.26 -2.52 2.38
C GLU A 121 16.44 -3.43 1.46
N GLY A 122 15.10 -3.43 1.61
CA GLY A 122 14.18 -4.14 0.75
C GLY A 122 13.19 -3.24 0.01
N PHE A 123 13.27 -1.92 0.16
CA PHE A 123 12.27 -0.99 -0.29
C PHE A 123 12.27 -0.78 -1.81
N ASN A 124 11.32 -1.40 -2.51
CA ASN A 124 11.16 -1.27 -3.97
C ASN A 124 9.72 -1.52 -4.48
N GLU A 125 8.76 -1.68 -3.59
CA GLU A 125 7.37 -1.99 -3.97
C GLU A 125 6.58 -0.76 -4.41
N LEU A 126 5.58 -0.98 -5.27
CA LEU A 126 4.51 -0.02 -5.54
C LEU A 126 3.70 0.25 -4.27
N VAL A 127 3.31 -0.79 -3.54
CA VAL A 127 2.58 -0.66 -2.28
C VAL A 127 3.24 -1.54 -1.23
N ALA A 128 3.81 -0.91 -0.21
CA ALA A 128 4.29 -1.58 0.99
C ALA A 128 3.30 -1.38 2.14
N ARG A 129 2.84 -2.48 2.76
CA ARG A 129 2.08 -2.43 4.00
C ARG A 129 2.99 -2.11 5.16
N CYS A 130 2.69 -1.04 5.87
CA CYS A 130 3.40 -0.63 7.07
C CYS A 130 2.51 -0.87 8.29
N GLY A 131 3.08 -1.38 9.35
CA GLY A 131 2.34 -1.73 10.57
C GLY A 131 2.68 -3.17 11.00
N TYR A 132 1.82 -3.82 11.72
CA TYR A 132 0.54 -3.34 12.28
C TYR A 132 0.68 -2.97 13.76
N GLU A 133 1.77 -3.38 14.43
CA GLU A 133 2.02 -2.92 15.80
C GLU A 133 2.45 -1.44 15.80
N TRP A 134 3.27 -1.00 14.83
CA TRP A 134 3.67 0.39 14.69
C TRP A 134 3.98 0.76 13.24
N VAL A 135 3.95 2.09 12.95
CA VAL A 135 4.44 2.68 11.69
C VAL A 135 5.31 3.90 11.99
N GLY A 136 5.95 4.42 10.96
CA GLY A 136 6.67 5.69 10.96
C GLY A 136 8.15 5.54 11.29
N HIS A 137 8.79 6.67 11.59
CA HIS A 137 10.23 6.76 11.81
C HIS A 137 10.72 5.90 12.98
N PRO A 138 11.96 5.37 12.89
CA PRO A 138 12.55 4.63 14.00
C PRO A 138 12.74 5.51 15.24
N GLY A 139 12.78 4.89 16.40
CA GLY A 139 13.04 5.59 17.66
C GLY A 139 12.42 4.90 18.87
N LEU A 140 12.66 5.47 20.03
CA LEU A 140 12.16 4.94 21.29
C LEU A 140 10.68 5.30 21.50
N ASP A 141 9.87 4.28 21.83
CA ASP A 141 8.54 4.45 22.36
C ASP A 141 8.41 3.60 23.63
N GLN A 142 8.10 4.24 24.75
CA GLN A 142 7.98 3.60 26.07
C GLN A 142 9.18 2.67 26.41
N GLY A 143 10.39 3.11 26.06
CA GLY A 143 11.63 2.39 26.32
C GLY A 143 11.95 1.25 25.34
N VAL A 144 11.13 1.03 24.32
CA VAL A 144 11.35 0.04 23.26
C VAL A 144 11.80 0.76 21.99
N MET A 145 12.91 0.30 21.40
CA MET A 145 13.36 0.78 20.09
C MET A 145 12.47 0.18 19.01
N LEU A 146 11.83 1.02 18.23
CA LEU A 146 11.00 0.65 17.08
C LEU A 146 11.80 0.93 15.79
N SER A 147 11.72 0.00 14.85
CA SER A 147 12.29 0.18 13.51
C SER A 147 11.33 0.97 12.61
N LEU A 148 11.84 1.39 11.44
CA LEU A 148 11.05 2.08 10.42
C LEU A 148 9.86 1.22 9.97
N HIS A 149 8.66 1.80 9.95
CA HIS A 149 7.42 1.29 9.33
C HIS A 149 6.93 -0.09 9.81
N GLY A 150 7.43 -0.63 10.91
CA GLY A 150 6.93 -1.90 11.47
C GLY A 150 7.40 -3.15 10.73
N LEU A 151 6.66 -4.24 10.89
CA LEU A 151 7.08 -5.56 10.43
C LEU A 151 6.34 -6.05 9.17
N ALA A 152 5.14 -5.52 8.89
CA ALA A 152 4.21 -6.08 7.91
C ALA A 152 4.83 -6.27 6.52
N ALA A 153 5.58 -5.27 5.99
CA ALA A 153 6.23 -5.35 4.69
C ALA A 153 7.27 -6.49 4.58
N ASN A 154 7.76 -6.99 5.71
CA ASN A 154 8.78 -8.04 5.76
C ASN A 154 8.27 -9.33 6.45
N THR A 155 6.94 -9.48 6.61
CA THR A 155 6.30 -10.67 7.15
C THR A 155 5.79 -11.55 6.02
N PRO A 156 6.37 -12.76 5.81
CA PRO A 156 5.87 -13.68 4.78
C PRO A 156 4.45 -14.14 5.08
N ALA A 157 3.62 -14.26 4.04
CA ALA A 157 2.29 -14.86 4.16
C ALA A 157 2.40 -16.34 4.53
N SER A 158 1.65 -16.74 5.56
CA SER A 158 1.58 -18.15 5.97
C SER A 158 0.67 -18.99 5.10
N LYS A 159 -0.25 -18.35 4.38
CA LYS A 159 -1.16 -18.99 3.43
C LYS A 159 -1.56 -17.99 2.35
N VAL A 160 -1.71 -18.46 1.11
CA VAL A 160 -2.30 -17.68 0.02
C VAL A 160 -3.26 -18.55 -0.76
N VAL A 161 -4.47 -18.04 -0.97
CA VAL A 161 -5.52 -18.66 -1.77
C VAL A 161 -5.90 -17.74 -2.92
N LEU A 162 -5.93 -18.29 -4.11
CA LEU A 162 -6.54 -17.68 -5.29
C LEU A 162 -7.99 -18.11 -5.37
N SER A 163 -8.89 -17.16 -5.61
CA SER A 163 -10.31 -17.41 -5.90
C SER A 163 -10.69 -16.65 -7.18
N ILE A 164 -11.34 -17.32 -8.13
CA ILE A 164 -11.82 -16.73 -9.38
C ILE A 164 -13.30 -17.05 -9.54
N ASP A 165 -14.14 -16.00 -9.68
CA ASP A 165 -15.58 -16.20 -9.90
C ASP A 165 -15.86 -16.87 -11.25
N GLU A 166 -16.80 -17.84 -11.26
CA GLU A 166 -17.17 -18.58 -12.49
C GLU A 166 -18.03 -17.73 -13.45
N ARG A 167 -18.46 -16.55 -13.04
CA ARG A 167 -19.36 -15.68 -13.80
C ARG A 167 -18.76 -14.27 -13.95
N PRO A 168 -19.13 -13.57 -15.03
CA PRO A 168 -18.74 -12.17 -15.19
C PRO A 168 -19.14 -11.33 -13.96
N PRO A 169 -18.31 -10.37 -13.55
CA PRO A 169 -17.10 -9.88 -14.24
C PRO A 169 -15.82 -10.72 -14.05
N TYR A 170 -15.93 -11.97 -13.59
CA TYR A 170 -14.80 -12.88 -13.31
C TYR A 170 -13.82 -12.24 -12.33
N ALA A 171 -14.32 -11.92 -11.12
CA ALA A 171 -13.49 -11.33 -10.09
C ALA A 171 -12.37 -12.31 -9.68
N ILE A 172 -11.16 -11.78 -9.60
CA ILE A 172 -9.92 -12.50 -9.25
C ILE A 172 -9.50 -11.98 -7.88
N ARG A 173 -9.39 -12.86 -6.87
CA ARG A 173 -9.03 -12.51 -5.49
C ARG A 173 -7.84 -13.32 -5.02
N LEU A 174 -6.80 -12.64 -4.58
CA LEU A 174 -5.69 -13.24 -3.85
C LEU A 174 -5.88 -12.94 -2.37
N LYS A 175 -6.13 -13.98 -1.57
CA LYS A 175 -6.33 -13.90 -0.12
C LYS A 175 -5.09 -14.42 0.58
N GLY A 176 -4.48 -13.61 1.46
CA GLY A 176 -3.28 -13.93 2.21
C GLY A 176 -3.52 -13.86 3.71
N GLU A 177 -2.75 -14.61 4.48
CA GLU A 177 -2.70 -14.53 5.93
C GLU A 177 -1.29 -14.11 6.37
N LEU A 178 -1.18 -12.97 7.07
CA LEU A 178 0.03 -12.53 7.73
C LEU A 178 -0.15 -12.67 9.24
N LYS A 179 0.91 -13.09 9.93
CA LYS A 179 0.90 -13.26 11.38
C LYS A 179 1.98 -12.41 12.02
N GLU A 180 1.56 -11.34 12.68
CA GLU A 180 2.44 -10.52 13.51
C GLU A 180 2.25 -10.94 14.96
N GLN A 181 3.11 -11.83 15.42
CA GLN A 181 2.97 -12.52 16.70
C GLN A 181 4.29 -12.54 17.45
N ALA A 182 4.28 -12.10 18.70
CA ALA A 182 5.42 -12.19 19.58
C ALA A 182 4.98 -12.55 21.01
N PHE A 183 5.75 -13.44 21.67
CA PHE A 183 5.44 -13.90 23.02
C PHE A 183 5.34 -12.72 24.00
N LYS A 184 4.20 -12.60 24.68
CA LYS A 184 3.85 -11.49 25.59
C LYS A 184 3.77 -10.10 24.94
N LYS A 185 3.74 -9.98 23.64
CA LYS A 185 3.60 -8.73 22.91
C LYS A 185 2.27 -8.68 22.18
N VAL A 186 2.27 -8.71 20.86
CA VAL A 186 1.05 -8.77 20.04
C VAL A 186 0.73 -10.18 19.57
N ASN A 187 -0.52 -10.40 19.24
CA ASN A 187 -1.01 -11.59 18.55
C ASN A 187 -2.01 -11.11 17.49
N PHE A 188 -1.48 -10.57 16.40
CA PHE A 188 -2.27 -10.06 15.28
C PHE A 188 -2.31 -11.09 14.14
N LEU A 189 -3.51 -11.30 13.61
CA LEU A 189 -3.74 -11.93 12.33
C LEU A 189 -4.21 -10.85 11.36
N ILE A 190 -3.57 -10.77 10.21
CA ILE A 190 -3.97 -9.90 9.13
C ILE A 190 -4.46 -10.78 7.98
N ALA A 191 -5.77 -10.74 7.72
CA ALA A 191 -6.36 -11.31 6.53
C ALA A 191 -6.33 -10.25 5.43
N THR A 192 -5.52 -10.46 4.41
CA THR A 192 -5.35 -9.51 3.31
C THR A 192 -5.97 -10.06 2.03
N GLU A 193 -6.62 -9.22 1.25
CA GLU A 193 -7.16 -9.55 -0.07
C GLU A 193 -6.74 -8.49 -1.10
N LEU A 194 -6.16 -8.94 -2.20
CA LEU A 194 -6.09 -8.15 -3.42
C LEU A 194 -7.16 -8.66 -4.37
N SER A 195 -8.04 -7.78 -4.84
CA SER A 195 -9.10 -8.12 -5.78
C SER A 195 -9.05 -7.25 -7.04
N THR A 196 -9.36 -7.87 -8.18
CA THR A 196 -9.51 -7.23 -9.49
C THR A 196 -10.50 -8.03 -10.34
N GLU A 197 -10.73 -7.62 -11.59
CA GLU A 197 -11.65 -8.28 -12.51
C GLU A 197 -11.01 -8.47 -13.88
N ALA A 198 -11.51 -9.40 -14.67
CA ALA A 198 -11.07 -9.58 -16.05
C ALA A 198 -11.22 -8.27 -16.83
N GLY A 199 -10.13 -7.82 -17.47
CA GLY A 199 -10.11 -6.60 -18.27
C GLY A 199 -10.03 -5.29 -17.49
N ALA A 200 -9.96 -5.31 -16.15
CA ALA A 200 -9.84 -4.12 -15.32
C ALA A 200 -8.43 -3.49 -15.39
N GLN A 201 -8.38 -2.16 -15.26
CA GLN A 201 -7.16 -1.38 -15.03
C GLN A 201 -7.14 -0.79 -13.61
N SER A 202 -7.69 -1.55 -12.67
CA SER A 202 -7.75 -1.22 -11.25
C SER A 202 -7.62 -2.47 -10.40
N PHE A 203 -7.21 -2.28 -9.16
CA PHE A 203 -7.26 -3.32 -8.13
C PHE A 203 -7.61 -2.70 -6.78
N ARG A 204 -8.16 -3.52 -5.89
CA ARG A 204 -8.48 -3.14 -4.51
C ARG A 204 -7.66 -3.99 -3.55
N LEU A 205 -7.17 -3.35 -2.50
CA LEU A 205 -6.66 -3.99 -1.30
C LEU A 205 -7.72 -3.89 -0.22
N HIS A 206 -8.03 -5.01 0.42
CA HIS A 206 -8.87 -5.09 1.59
C HIS A 206 -8.14 -5.88 2.66
N ASP A 207 -7.76 -5.22 3.74
CA ASP A 207 -7.05 -5.84 4.85
C ASP A 207 -7.93 -5.82 6.11
N THR A 208 -7.97 -6.94 6.82
CA THR A 208 -8.64 -7.08 8.11
C THR A 208 -7.60 -7.41 9.17
N LEU A 209 -7.34 -6.47 10.06
CA LEU A 209 -6.52 -6.68 11.26
C LEU A 209 -7.38 -7.26 12.35
N ILE A 210 -6.98 -8.40 12.93
CA ILE A 210 -7.69 -9.09 14.00
C ILE A 210 -6.74 -9.22 15.19
N ASN A 211 -7.15 -8.73 16.36
CA ASN A 211 -6.42 -9.01 17.60
C ASN A 211 -6.83 -10.37 18.15
N LYS A 212 -6.01 -11.40 17.95
CA LYS A 212 -6.22 -12.76 18.46
C LYS A 212 -5.78 -12.95 19.91
N GLY A 213 -5.26 -11.90 20.55
CA GLY A 213 -4.88 -11.90 21.96
C GLY A 213 -6.05 -11.64 22.90
N ASP A 214 -5.80 -11.75 24.22
CA ASP A 214 -6.80 -11.59 25.27
C ASP A 214 -6.84 -10.16 25.86
N TYR A 215 -5.98 -9.29 25.40
CA TYR A 215 -5.86 -7.90 25.90
C TYR A 215 -5.95 -6.90 24.76
N PRO A 216 -6.48 -5.69 25.03
CA PRO A 216 -6.41 -4.58 24.07
C PRO A 216 -4.96 -4.28 23.68
N LYS A 217 -4.75 -3.97 22.42
CA LYS A 217 -3.45 -3.59 21.85
C LYS A 217 -3.55 -2.32 21.05
N GLU A 218 -2.50 -1.53 21.09
CA GLU A 218 -2.32 -0.44 20.14
C GLU A 218 -1.98 -1.01 18.77
N TYR A 219 -2.45 -0.32 17.74
CA TYR A 219 -2.12 -0.67 16.36
C TYR A 219 -1.95 0.58 15.51
N GLN A 220 -1.24 0.46 14.41
CA GLN A 220 -1.11 1.48 13.39
C GLN A 220 -1.02 0.80 12.03
N ALA A 221 -1.61 1.40 11.02
CA ALA A 221 -1.55 0.94 9.62
C ALA A 221 -1.27 2.12 8.70
N LEU A 222 -0.41 1.93 7.71
CA LEU A 222 -0.11 2.89 6.66
C LEU A 222 0.21 2.13 5.38
N TYR A 223 -0.29 2.62 4.26
CA TYR A 223 -0.08 2.02 2.94
C TYR A 223 0.85 2.92 2.13
N HIS A 224 2.14 2.58 2.15
CA HIS A 224 3.20 3.34 1.49
C HIS A 224 3.16 3.06 -0.02
N SER A 225 2.44 3.91 -0.76
CA SER A 225 2.18 3.71 -2.19
C SER A 225 3.10 4.57 -3.02
N ASN A 226 4.01 3.95 -3.78
CA ASN A 226 5.19 4.56 -4.38
C ASN A 226 5.08 4.69 -5.90
N PHE A 227 5.23 5.90 -6.40
CA PHE A 227 5.10 6.20 -7.82
C PHE A 227 6.32 6.97 -8.32
N GLY A 228 6.95 6.42 -9.36
CA GLY A 228 8.00 7.04 -10.15
C GLY A 228 7.55 7.32 -11.59
N PRO A 229 8.48 7.53 -12.52
CA PRO A 229 8.16 7.61 -13.94
C PRO A 229 7.40 6.35 -14.43
N PRO A 230 6.48 6.49 -15.42
CA PRO A 230 6.23 7.70 -16.23
C PRO A 230 5.23 8.68 -15.62
N LEU A 231 4.50 8.35 -14.55
CA LEU A 231 3.49 9.24 -13.97
C LEU A 231 4.13 10.40 -13.21
N LEU A 232 5.18 10.13 -12.44
CA LEU A 232 5.96 11.14 -11.78
C LEU A 232 6.96 11.72 -12.78
N GLU A 233 6.80 12.99 -13.09
CA GLU A 233 7.66 13.76 -14.02
C GLU A 233 7.70 15.24 -13.58
N PRO A 234 8.61 16.06 -14.12
CA PRO A 234 8.56 17.49 -13.87
C PRO A 234 7.21 18.09 -14.30
N GLY A 235 6.55 18.80 -13.36
CA GLY A 235 5.20 19.33 -13.56
C GLY A 235 4.05 18.36 -13.20
N ALA A 236 4.35 17.12 -12.81
CA ALA A 236 3.36 16.25 -12.18
C ALA A 236 2.80 16.89 -10.90
N ARG A 237 1.61 16.48 -10.48
CA ARG A 237 0.98 17.05 -9.29
C ARG A 237 0.13 16.07 -8.51
N TYR A 238 0.13 16.27 -7.21
CA TYR A 238 -0.81 15.66 -6.29
C TYR A 238 -2.10 16.47 -6.22
N SER A 239 -3.25 15.81 -6.06
CA SER A 239 -4.53 16.47 -5.78
C SER A 239 -5.42 15.57 -4.93
N ALA A 240 -6.10 16.16 -3.94
CA ALA A 240 -7.06 15.51 -3.07
C ALA A 240 -8.02 16.54 -2.47
N PRO A 241 -9.15 16.14 -1.88
CA PRO A 241 -9.98 17.04 -1.07
C PRO A 241 -9.32 17.20 0.31
N VAL A 242 -8.66 18.34 0.53
CA VAL A 242 -7.79 18.58 1.70
C VAL A 242 -8.46 19.50 2.73
N LYS A 243 -8.59 19.01 3.96
CA LYS A 243 -9.05 19.76 5.11
C LYS A 243 -7.90 20.54 5.75
N GLN A 244 -6.76 19.88 5.93
CA GLN A 244 -5.57 20.49 6.53
C GLN A 244 -4.31 19.89 5.90
N VAL A 245 -3.30 20.72 5.70
CA VAL A 245 -1.94 20.30 5.39
C VAL A 245 -0.97 20.97 6.35
N SER A 246 0.05 20.23 6.79
CA SER A 246 1.17 20.74 7.59
C SER A 246 2.48 20.10 7.15
N PRO A 247 3.61 20.83 7.20
CA PRO A 247 4.90 20.23 6.94
C PRO A 247 5.26 19.23 8.04
N PHE A 248 5.99 18.18 7.68
CA PHE A 248 6.45 17.16 8.62
C PHE A 248 7.51 17.73 9.59
N ASN A 249 8.45 18.53 9.06
CA ASN A 249 9.54 19.16 9.79
C ASN A 249 9.80 20.58 9.26
N GLN A 250 10.81 21.26 9.82
CA GLN A 250 11.16 22.63 9.43
C GLN A 250 11.63 22.74 7.97
N LYS A 251 12.26 21.70 7.45
CA LYS A 251 12.67 21.67 6.06
C LYS A 251 11.47 21.65 5.11
N ALA A 252 10.51 20.74 5.32
CA ALA A 252 9.28 20.72 4.54
C ALA A 252 8.48 22.02 4.64
N ALA A 253 8.64 22.79 5.73
CA ALA A 253 8.02 24.11 5.89
C ALA A 253 8.57 25.14 4.89
N ALA A 254 9.81 25.02 4.45
CA ALA A 254 10.41 25.93 3.46
C ALA A 254 9.79 25.76 2.07
N ASP A 255 9.39 24.53 1.71
CA ASP A 255 8.82 24.18 0.41
C ASP A 255 7.29 24.10 0.40
N LEU A 256 6.63 24.60 1.46
CA LEU A 256 5.18 24.47 1.65
C LEU A 256 4.37 25.15 0.54
N GLY A 257 4.93 26.12 -0.17
CA GLY A 257 4.26 26.81 -1.29
C GLY A 257 3.94 25.87 -2.45
N ASP A 258 4.81 24.90 -2.71
CA ASP A 258 4.75 23.97 -3.85
C ASP A 258 4.51 22.51 -3.39
N TRP A 259 3.90 22.34 -2.22
CA TRP A 259 3.73 21.02 -1.62
C TRP A 259 3.03 19.99 -2.53
N GLN A 260 2.16 20.43 -3.45
CA GLN A 260 1.43 19.58 -4.39
C GLN A 260 2.16 19.33 -5.72
N ALA A 261 3.18 20.12 -6.05
CA ALA A 261 3.86 20.07 -7.34
C ALA A 261 5.18 19.29 -7.26
N TYR A 262 5.60 18.71 -8.38
CA TYR A 262 6.86 17.97 -8.47
C TYR A 262 7.80 18.65 -9.45
N GLY A 263 9.03 18.90 -8.99
CA GLY A 263 10.13 19.41 -9.80
C GLY A 263 10.86 18.33 -10.60
N PRO A 264 11.86 18.71 -11.40
CA PRO A 264 12.72 17.75 -12.08
C PRO A 264 13.62 17.01 -11.08
N PRO A 265 14.22 15.87 -11.50
CA PRO A 265 15.26 15.22 -10.70
C PRO A 265 16.36 16.21 -10.32
N THR A 266 16.60 16.37 -9.03
CA THR A 266 17.51 17.39 -8.49
C THR A 266 18.52 16.73 -7.58
N ARG A 267 19.82 16.84 -7.93
CA ARG A 267 20.91 16.26 -7.12
C ARG A 267 20.88 16.79 -5.69
N ASP A 268 21.12 15.89 -4.75
CA ASP A 268 21.15 16.18 -3.31
C ASP A 268 19.81 16.74 -2.79
N TYR A 269 18.72 16.44 -3.49
CA TYR A 269 17.37 16.70 -2.96
C TYR A 269 17.17 15.81 -1.74
N ASP A 270 17.03 16.44 -0.61
CA ASP A 270 16.66 15.76 0.61
C ASP A 270 15.13 15.70 0.68
N GLU A 271 14.57 14.60 1.09
CA GLU A 271 13.13 14.33 1.07
C GLU A 271 12.28 15.35 1.84
N THR A 272 11.06 15.57 1.38
CA THR A 272 10.06 16.37 2.10
C THR A 272 8.79 15.56 2.32
N VAL A 273 8.18 15.72 3.49
CA VAL A 273 6.92 15.05 3.83
C VAL A 273 5.89 16.09 4.28
N TYR A 274 4.65 15.91 3.84
CA TYR A 274 3.52 16.72 4.25
C TYR A 274 2.45 15.85 4.89
N ASN A 275 2.00 16.25 6.07
CA ASN A 275 0.89 15.62 6.77
C ASN A 275 -0.42 16.20 6.25
N VAL A 276 -1.27 15.40 5.68
CA VAL A 276 -2.54 15.79 5.10
C VAL A 276 -3.70 15.15 5.86
N VAL A 277 -4.68 15.95 6.22
CA VAL A 277 -5.97 15.47 6.71
C VAL A 277 -6.98 15.68 5.58
N PRO A 278 -7.50 14.62 4.97
CA PRO A 278 -8.46 14.74 3.87
C PRO A 278 -9.89 15.03 4.38
N TYR A 279 -10.71 15.61 3.51
CA TYR A 279 -12.16 15.55 3.63
C TYR A 279 -12.67 14.24 3.02
N GLY A 280 -13.76 13.70 3.58
CA GLY A 280 -14.56 12.66 2.98
C GLY A 280 -15.95 13.17 2.57
N ASP A 281 -16.66 12.37 1.77
CA ASP A 281 -18.10 12.52 1.55
C ASP A 281 -18.90 12.13 2.82
N GLU A 282 -20.22 12.08 2.72
CA GLU A 282 -21.11 11.74 3.85
C GLU A 282 -20.84 10.34 4.42
N GLN A 283 -20.34 9.41 3.60
CA GLN A 283 -19.97 8.05 4.01
C GLN A 283 -18.48 7.94 4.40
N GLY A 284 -17.72 9.03 4.34
CA GLY A 284 -16.29 9.08 4.64
C GLY A 284 -15.39 8.68 3.46
N ASN A 285 -15.93 8.44 2.27
CA ASN A 285 -15.10 8.09 1.12
C ASN A 285 -14.37 9.31 0.57
N THR A 286 -13.13 9.11 0.20
CA THR A 286 -12.26 10.14 -0.37
C THR A 286 -11.33 9.54 -1.43
N LEU A 287 -10.53 10.39 -2.07
CA LEU A 287 -9.49 9.93 -2.98
C LEU A 287 -8.31 10.91 -3.00
N ALA A 288 -7.15 10.36 -3.32
CA ALA A 288 -5.95 11.11 -3.68
C ALA A 288 -5.55 10.73 -5.11
N VAL A 289 -5.02 11.66 -5.87
CA VAL A 289 -4.54 11.40 -7.23
C VAL A 289 -3.14 11.96 -7.45
N LEU A 290 -2.33 11.23 -8.21
CA LEU A 290 -1.11 11.71 -8.84
C LEU A 290 -1.41 11.85 -10.34
N LEU A 291 -1.17 13.03 -10.90
CA LEU A 291 -1.39 13.34 -12.31
C LEU A 291 -0.07 13.69 -12.98
N ASN A 292 0.10 13.25 -14.21
CA ASN A 292 1.22 13.71 -15.06
C ASN A 292 1.05 15.20 -15.42
N SER A 293 2.11 15.82 -15.93
CA SER A 293 2.16 17.26 -16.24
C SER A 293 1.10 17.71 -17.25
N GLY A 294 0.67 16.81 -18.14
CA GLY A 294 -0.30 17.09 -19.20
C GLY A 294 -1.76 16.84 -18.83
N ASP A 295 -2.05 16.37 -17.62
CA ASP A 295 -3.40 15.94 -17.18
C ASP A 295 -4.05 14.91 -18.11
N THR A 296 -3.25 14.02 -18.65
CA THR A 296 -3.68 12.99 -19.58
C THR A 296 -3.59 11.58 -19.03
N GLN A 297 -2.83 11.41 -17.94
CA GLN A 297 -2.64 10.14 -17.24
C GLN A 297 -2.48 10.39 -15.74
N GLY A 298 -2.83 9.40 -14.95
CA GLY A 298 -2.65 9.47 -13.51
C GLY A 298 -3.02 8.17 -12.83
N VAL A 299 -2.93 8.18 -11.52
CA VAL A 299 -3.45 7.13 -10.66
C VAL A 299 -4.32 7.75 -9.58
N SER A 300 -5.44 7.13 -9.27
CA SER A 300 -6.25 7.49 -8.10
C SER A 300 -6.19 6.40 -7.03
N LEU A 301 -6.07 6.82 -5.78
CA LEU A 301 -6.19 6.02 -4.58
C LEU A 301 -7.49 6.41 -3.89
N GLY A 302 -8.51 5.55 -3.98
CA GLY A 302 -9.78 5.74 -3.27
C GLY A 302 -9.71 5.02 -1.92
N PHE A 303 -10.10 5.69 -0.82
CA PHE A 303 -10.11 5.12 0.52
C PHE A 303 -11.18 5.77 1.41
N ASN A 304 -11.34 5.27 2.64
CA ASN A 304 -12.31 5.81 3.59
C ASN A 304 -11.62 6.43 4.81
N ILE A 305 -11.95 7.70 5.12
CA ILE A 305 -11.33 8.43 6.24
C ILE A 305 -11.74 7.92 7.62
N GLN A 306 -12.77 7.09 7.72
CA GLN A 306 -13.12 6.43 8.99
C GLN A 306 -12.17 5.26 9.28
N GLN A 307 -11.54 4.69 8.25
CA GLN A 307 -10.55 3.63 8.34
C GLN A 307 -9.12 4.20 8.37
N LEU A 308 -8.84 5.16 7.49
CA LEU A 308 -7.53 5.78 7.26
C LEU A 308 -7.69 7.32 7.32
N PRO A 309 -7.73 7.91 8.54
CA PRO A 309 -8.12 9.31 8.73
C PRO A 309 -7.06 10.32 8.31
N VAL A 310 -5.83 9.90 8.08
CA VAL A 310 -4.70 10.78 7.74
C VAL A 310 -3.95 10.27 6.52
N PHE A 311 -3.10 11.13 5.96
CA PHE A 311 -2.37 10.84 4.75
C PHE A 311 -0.99 11.51 4.81
N SER A 312 0.08 10.77 4.55
CA SER A 312 1.41 11.33 4.37
C SER A 312 1.70 11.46 2.86
N LEU A 313 2.11 12.64 2.44
CA LEU A 313 2.62 12.87 1.10
C LEU A 313 4.14 12.99 1.19
N TRP A 314 4.83 11.93 0.84
CA TRP A 314 6.29 11.87 0.79
C TRP A 314 6.78 12.21 -0.61
N LYS A 315 7.79 13.09 -0.71
CA LYS A 315 8.38 13.52 -1.97
C LYS A 315 9.89 13.32 -1.91
N ASN A 316 10.41 12.52 -2.82
CA ASN A 316 11.84 12.36 -3.05
C ASN A 316 12.16 12.58 -4.54
N THR A 317 12.43 13.83 -4.90
CA THR A 317 12.77 14.23 -6.27
C THR A 317 14.29 14.33 -6.47
N ASP A 318 15.06 13.45 -5.83
CA ASP A 318 16.50 13.29 -6.09
C ASP A 318 16.72 12.75 -7.51
N THR A 319 17.95 12.47 -7.89
CA THR A 319 18.27 11.89 -9.19
C THR A 319 17.58 10.55 -9.41
N GLN A 320 17.37 10.16 -10.67
CA GLN A 320 16.73 8.87 -10.98
C GLN A 320 17.48 7.69 -10.34
N GLY A 321 18.81 7.74 -10.31
CA GLY A 321 19.62 6.68 -9.69
C GLY A 321 19.52 6.60 -8.16
N GLN A 322 19.03 7.65 -7.50
CA GLN A 322 18.76 7.69 -6.07
C GLN A 322 17.27 7.46 -5.75
N GLY A 323 16.46 7.20 -6.76
CA GLY A 323 15.03 6.97 -6.62
C GLY A 323 14.20 8.24 -6.73
N TYR A 324 13.95 8.71 -7.96
CA TYR A 324 12.97 9.77 -8.24
C TYR A 324 11.56 9.21 -8.02
N VAL A 325 10.98 9.49 -6.85
CA VAL A 325 9.76 8.81 -6.37
C VAL A 325 8.92 9.72 -5.48
N THR A 326 7.63 9.44 -5.40
CA THR A 326 6.72 10.01 -4.40
C THR A 326 5.92 8.91 -3.72
N GLY A 327 5.66 9.05 -2.41
CA GLY A 327 4.77 8.20 -1.63
C GLY A 327 3.41 8.89 -1.42
N LEU A 328 2.34 8.18 -1.76
CA LEU A 328 0.96 8.51 -1.46
C LEU A 328 0.46 7.55 -0.39
N GLU A 329 0.32 8.02 0.86
CA GLU A 329 0.32 7.12 2.02
C GLU A 329 -0.89 7.36 2.94
N PRO A 330 -2.09 6.82 2.62
CA PRO A 330 -3.20 6.81 3.56
C PRO A 330 -2.87 5.92 4.77
N GLY A 331 -3.22 6.39 5.98
CA GLY A 331 -2.90 5.68 7.21
C GLY A 331 -3.79 6.03 8.39
N THR A 332 -3.66 5.26 9.46
CA THR A 332 -4.24 5.58 10.77
C THR A 332 -3.42 6.63 11.50
N SER A 333 -2.16 6.82 11.07
CA SER A 333 -1.17 7.70 11.68
C SER A 333 -0.30 8.30 10.57
N PHE A 334 0.34 9.43 10.88
CA PHE A 334 1.41 9.98 10.03
C PHE A 334 2.71 9.16 10.16
N SER A 335 3.76 9.54 9.43
CA SER A 335 5.03 8.82 9.42
C SER A 335 6.00 9.17 10.58
N TYR A 336 5.55 9.90 11.62
CA TYR A 336 6.36 10.13 12.82
C TYR A 336 6.59 8.86 13.64
N ASN A 337 7.61 8.85 14.50
CA ASN A 337 7.73 7.80 15.52
C ASN A 337 6.46 7.69 16.38
N ARG A 338 6.12 6.49 16.83
CA ARG A 338 4.89 6.22 17.59
C ARG A 338 4.71 7.08 18.84
N SER A 339 5.80 7.49 19.49
CA SER A 339 5.74 8.39 20.67
C SER A 339 5.11 9.75 20.33
N TYR A 340 5.45 10.34 19.17
CA TYR A 340 4.84 11.58 18.68
C TYR A 340 3.40 11.37 18.22
N GLN A 341 3.12 10.24 17.56
CA GLN A 341 1.74 9.89 17.15
C GLN A 341 0.80 9.77 18.35
N ARG A 342 1.30 9.23 19.45
CA ARG A 342 0.57 9.15 20.71
C ARG A 342 0.20 10.54 21.24
N ALA A 343 1.10 11.50 21.20
CA ALA A 343 0.83 12.89 21.57
C ALA A 343 -0.22 13.55 20.66
N LEU A 344 -0.35 13.10 19.42
CA LEU A 344 -1.36 13.54 18.45
C LEU A 344 -2.68 12.77 18.54
N ASN A 345 -2.83 11.80 19.46
CA ASN A 345 -3.95 10.86 19.56
C ASN A 345 -4.18 10.02 18.29
N LEU A 346 -3.08 9.66 17.60
CA LEU A 346 -3.08 8.87 16.36
C LEU A 346 -2.54 7.45 16.57
N VAL A 347 -2.66 6.90 17.79
CA VAL A 347 -2.35 5.50 18.10
C VAL A 347 -3.63 4.84 18.61
N PRO A 348 -4.47 4.30 17.70
CA PRO A 348 -5.71 3.64 18.07
C PRO A 348 -5.46 2.31 18.78
N THR A 349 -6.50 1.81 19.45
CA THR A 349 -6.51 0.50 20.11
C THR A 349 -7.51 -0.44 19.46
N ILE A 350 -7.21 -1.74 19.55
CA ILE A 350 -8.08 -2.84 19.13
C ILE A 350 -8.25 -3.82 20.29
N GLY A 351 -9.51 -4.06 20.69
CA GLY A 351 -9.85 -4.99 21.77
C GLY A 351 -9.60 -6.45 21.41
N PRO A 352 -9.70 -7.35 22.40
CA PRO A 352 -9.61 -8.80 22.18
C PRO A 352 -10.66 -9.27 21.17
N GLN A 353 -10.26 -10.05 20.18
CA GLN A 353 -11.10 -10.59 19.10
C GLN A 353 -11.84 -9.54 18.26
N GLU A 354 -11.52 -8.25 18.41
CA GLU A 354 -12.02 -7.21 17.53
C GLU A 354 -11.27 -7.20 16.18
N GLU A 355 -11.94 -6.61 15.20
CA GLU A 355 -11.45 -6.45 13.84
C GLU A 355 -11.39 -4.97 13.43
N ARG A 356 -10.44 -4.63 12.56
CA ARG A 356 -10.36 -3.33 11.86
C ARG A 356 -10.14 -3.60 10.39
N HIS A 357 -10.85 -2.85 9.56
CA HIS A 357 -10.83 -3.02 8.11
C HIS A 357 -10.18 -1.82 7.45
N PHE A 358 -9.41 -2.07 6.40
CA PHE A 358 -8.74 -1.06 5.61
C PHE A 358 -8.96 -1.35 4.13
N ASP A 359 -9.50 -0.38 3.41
CA ASP A 359 -9.85 -0.49 1.99
C ASP A 359 -9.14 0.59 1.18
N ILE A 360 -8.43 0.18 0.13
CA ILE A 360 -7.83 1.11 -0.82
C ILE A 360 -8.05 0.56 -2.23
N THR A 361 -8.56 1.41 -3.13
CA THR A 361 -8.71 1.08 -4.54
C THR A 361 -7.73 1.91 -5.36
N TYR A 362 -6.92 1.24 -6.14
CA TYR A 362 -5.98 1.84 -7.10
C TYR A 362 -6.60 1.76 -8.49
N THR A 363 -6.73 2.91 -9.16
CA THR A 363 -7.28 2.98 -10.52
C THR A 363 -6.34 3.77 -11.41
N LEU A 364 -5.89 3.18 -12.50
CA LEU A 364 -5.16 3.89 -13.52
C LEU A 364 -6.13 4.81 -14.28
N LEU A 365 -5.80 6.08 -14.39
CA LEU A 365 -6.55 7.06 -15.14
C LEU A 365 -5.92 7.23 -16.53
N VAL A 366 -6.71 6.94 -17.59
CA VAL A 366 -6.23 6.97 -18.98
C VAL A 366 -7.03 7.99 -19.78
N GLY A 367 -6.34 9.00 -20.28
CA GLY A 367 -6.96 10.08 -21.03
C GLY A 367 -7.59 11.16 -20.15
N LYS A 368 -7.92 12.28 -20.79
CA LYS A 368 -8.46 13.46 -20.12
C LYS A 368 -9.82 13.20 -19.44
N ASP A 369 -10.61 12.28 -19.97
CA ASP A 369 -11.96 12.03 -19.44
C ASP A 369 -11.89 11.39 -18.04
N ASP A 370 -11.02 10.39 -17.83
CA ASP A 370 -10.86 9.76 -16.53
C ASP A 370 -10.22 10.71 -15.51
N VAL A 371 -9.21 11.48 -15.95
CA VAL A 371 -8.60 12.54 -15.13
C VAL A 371 -9.66 13.57 -14.72
N ASN A 372 -10.50 14.04 -15.65
CA ASN A 372 -11.55 15.01 -15.35
C ASN A 372 -12.60 14.46 -14.37
N LYS A 373 -13.00 13.20 -14.51
CA LYS A 373 -13.91 12.52 -13.55
C LYS A 373 -13.31 12.49 -12.15
N ALA A 374 -12.03 12.12 -12.01
CA ALA A 374 -11.35 12.09 -10.73
C ALA A 374 -11.26 13.49 -10.10
N LEU A 375 -10.90 14.52 -10.89
CA LEU A 375 -10.84 15.90 -10.43
C LEU A 375 -12.24 16.46 -10.07
N GLN A 376 -13.29 16.07 -10.80
CA GLN A 376 -14.67 16.44 -10.45
C GLN A 376 -15.08 15.79 -9.11
N ARG A 377 -14.70 14.53 -8.88
CA ARG A 377 -14.97 13.86 -7.60
C ARG A 377 -14.25 14.55 -6.44
N ILE A 378 -12.98 14.95 -6.61
CA ILE A 378 -12.24 15.75 -5.63
C ILE A 378 -12.98 17.06 -5.33
N ARG A 379 -13.39 17.81 -6.35
CA ARG A 379 -14.15 19.06 -6.16
C ARG A 379 -15.48 18.85 -5.45
N SER A 380 -16.20 17.77 -5.79
CA SER A 380 -17.46 17.42 -5.13
C SER A 380 -17.29 17.11 -3.65
N ILE A 381 -16.21 16.39 -3.28
CA ILE A 381 -15.90 16.10 -1.89
C ILE A 381 -15.39 17.34 -1.17
N GLN A 382 -14.56 18.16 -1.81
CA GLN A 382 -14.10 19.43 -1.23
C GLN A 382 -15.26 20.38 -0.93
N ASP A 383 -16.24 20.45 -1.83
CA ASP A 383 -17.52 21.19 -1.70
C ASP A 383 -17.32 22.65 -1.22
N GLY A 384 -16.33 23.35 -1.79
CA GLY A 384 -16.01 24.72 -1.41
C GLY A 384 -15.45 24.90 0.02
N ARG A 385 -15.27 23.82 0.78
CA ARG A 385 -14.69 23.87 2.13
C ARG A 385 -13.24 24.32 2.08
N PRO A 386 -12.76 25.19 3.00
CA PRO A 386 -11.40 25.71 2.96
C PRO A 386 -10.38 24.63 3.34
N THR A 387 -9.17 24.78 2.78
CA THR A 387 -7.99 24.04 3.25
C THR A 387 -7.21 24.89 4.25
N GLU A 388 -7.00 24.37 5.45
CA GLU A 388 -6.09 24.98 6.42
C GLU A 388 -4.65 24.63 6.06
N ILE A 389 -3.83 25.64 5.76
CA ILE A 389 -2.39 25.47 5.52
C ILE A 389 -1.64 25.90 6.77
N ARG A 390 -1.16 24.93 7.55
CA ARG A 390 -0.31 25.19 8.73
C ARG A 390 1.12 25.40 8.28
N LYS A 391 1.73 26.48 8.76
CA LYS A 391 3.10 26.86 8.40
C LYS A 391 4.16 26.16 9.24
N THR A 392 3.76 25.51 10.31
CA THR A 392 4.67 24.85 11.26
C THR A 392 4.35 23.36 11.36
N PRO A 393 5.35 22.50 11.64
CA PRO A 393 5.14 21.10 11.94
C PRO A 393 4.14 20.89 13.09
N LEU A 394 3.51 19.70 13.09
CA LEU A 394 2.59 19.30 14.17
C LEU A 394 3.32 18.98 15.48
N VAL A 395 4.55 18.52 15.37
CA VAL A 395 5.44 18.16 16.46
C VAL A 395 6.84 18.66 16.18
N ASP A 396 7.64 18.88 17.21
CA ASP A 396 9.06 19.19 17.08
C ASP A 396 9.84 17.89 16.81
N PHE A 397 9.85 17.50 15.53
CA PHE A 397 10.53 16.31 15.05
C PHE A 397 11.92 16.72 14.56
N PRO A 398 13.00 16.11 15.08
CA PRO A 398 14.36 16.47 14.67
C PRO A 398 14.55 16.24 13.17
N THR A 399 15.21 17.18 12.51
CA THR A 399 15.78 16.95 11.17
C THR A 399 17.02 16.10 11.35
N GLU A 400 17.11 14.98 10.66
CA GLU A 400 18.30 14.12 10.65
C GLU A 400 19.53 14.82 10.06
#